data_59883f43e8ecf32ff0cb6c5533aaa92b
#
_entry.id   59883f43e8ecf32ff0cb6c5533aaa92b
#
_cell.length_a   1.000
_cell.length_b   1.000
_cell.length_c   1.000
_cell.angle_alpha   90.00
_cell.angle_beta   90.00
_cell.angle_gamma   90.00
#
_symmetry.space_group_name_H-M   'P 1'
#
loop_
_entity.id
_entity.type
_entity.pdbx_description
1 polymer ?
#
loop_
_entity_poly.entity_id
_entity_poly.type
_entity_poly.pdbx_seq_one_letter_code
_entity_poly.pdbx_strand_id
1 'polypeptide(L)'
;GLRVSPQVGTSRSGQPAPPAGPRQADFIVVVVNSEPITNNEVRSRMVRIEQQMAQQGGALPPRAQLARQVLERLISEKAQLQLARETGIKVDEVTVDQAEQNVARQNQIEVPELRRRLAADGIPLAQFRDGLRSQLLLTRVRDREVEPRVKISDLEVDQFIQEQQGSNDLSSMELNLGQVLVAVPEG
;
A
#
# COMPACT_ATOMS: atom_id res chain seq x y z
N GLY A 1 -73.01 12.24 -36.13
CA GLY A 1 -71.55 12.35 -36.44
C GLY A 1 -70.71 12.38 -35.18
N LEU A 2 -70.13 11.24 -34.84
CA LEU A 2 -69.16 11.11 -33.69
C LEU A 2 -67.77 11.42 -34.22
N ARG A 3 -67.14 12.49 -33.74
CA ARG A 3 -65.76 12.80 -34.04
C ARG A 3 -64.93 12.15 -32.95
N VAL A 4 -64.11 11.17 -33.29
CA VAL A 4 -63.07 10.57 -32.49
C VAL A 4 -61.78 11.35 -32.73
N SER A 5 -61.28 12.05 -31.75
CA SER A 5 -59.94 12.67 -31.78
C SER A 5 -58.90 11.65 -31.36
N PRO A 6 -57.79 11.45 -32.09
CA PRO A 6 -56.69 10.62 -31.63
C PRO A 6 -55.88 11.39 -30.59
N GLN A 7 -55.72 10.83 -29.40
CA GLN A 7 -54.74 11.30 -28.44
C GLN A 7 -53.35 10.94 -28.92
N VAL A 8 -52.59 11.98 -29.22
CA VAL A 8 -51.17 11.88 -29.51
C VAL A 8 -50.45 11.65 -28.16
N GLY A 9 -49.95 10.45 -27.96
CA GLY A 9 -49.09 10.12 -26.83
C GLY A 9 -47.81 10.93 -26.92
N THR A 10 -47.59 11.84 -26.01
CA THR A 10 -46.34 12.54 -25.82
C THR A 10 -45.30 11.54 -25.28
N SER A 11 -44.43 11.09 -26.21
CA SER A 11 -43.19 10.40 -25.85
C SER A 11 -42.38 11.30 -24.93
N ARG A 12 -42.25 10.89 -23.67
CA ARG A 12 -41.27 11.50 -22.76
C ARG A 12 -39.89 11.34 -23.40
N SER A 13 -39.41 12.42 -23.95
CA SER A 13 -38.02 12.58 -24.36
C SER A 13 -37.14 12.22 -23.15
N GLY A 14 -36.35 11.18 -23.33
CA GLY A 14 -35.35 10.80 -22.35
C GLY A 14 -34.44 12.00 -22.08
N GLN A 15 -34.47 12.47 -20.83
CA GLN A 15 -33.58 13.50 -20.38
C GLN A 15 -32.15 12.92 -20.50
N PRO A 16 -31.23 13.52 -21.24
CA PRO A 16 -29.87 13.03 -21.30
C PRO A 16 -29.30 13.07 -19.89
N ALA A 17 -28.70 11.97 -19.48
CA ALA A 17 -27.98 11.89 -18.22
C ALA A 17 -26.99 13.06 -18.16
N PRO A 18 -26.85 13.75 -17.01
CA PRO A 18 -25.89 14.83 -16.88
C PRO A 18 -24.51 14.33 -17.30
N PRO A 19 -23.73 15.10 -18.07
CA PRO A 19 -22.40 14.71 -18.45
C PRO A 19 -21.63 14.40 -17.18
N ALA A 20 -21.07 13.20 -17.10
CA ALA A 20 -20.12 12.86 -16.04
C ALA A 20 -19.08 13.99 -16.02
N GLY A 21 -18.96 14.69 -14.88
CA GLY A 21 -18.03 15.80 -14.73
C GLY A 21 -16.65 15.40 -15.23
N PRO A 22 -15.79 16.33 -15.62
CA PRO A 22 -14.53 16.02 -16.26
C PRO A 22 -13.78 15.01 -15.40
N ARG A 23 -13.69 13.78 -15.88
CA ARG A 23 -12.81 12.77 -15.30
C ARG A 23 -11.43 13.36 -15.48
N GLN A 24 -10.82 13.77 -14.37
CA GLN A 24 -9.47 14.26 -14.40
C GLN A 24 -8.62 13.18 -15.08
N ALA A 25 -8.02 13.53 -16.23
CA ALA A 25 -7.20 12.60 -16.98
C ALA A 25 -6.11 12.05 -16.05
N ASP A 26 -5.86 10.74 -16.12
CA ASP A 26 -4.76 10.15 -15.41
C ASP A 26 -3.45 10.63 -16.04
N PHE A 27 -2.48 11.03 -15.23
CA PHE A 27 -1.18 11.48 -15.69
C PHE A 27 -0.07 10.87 -14.84
N ILE A 28 1.11 10.77 -15.44
CA ILE A 28 2.30 10.25 -14.76
C ILE A 28 2.83 11.33 -13.83
N VAL A 29 2.97 10.97 -12.54
CA VAL A 29 3.54 11.86 -11.51
C VAL A 29 5.06 11.67 -11.43
N VAL A 30 5.52 10.43 -11.48
CA VAL A 30 6.94 10.06 -11.40
C VAL A 30 7.17 8.74 -12.11
N VAL A 31 8.41 8.51 -12.57
CA VAL A 31 8.85 7.25 -13.18
C VAL A 31 9.95 6.64 -12.31
N VAL A 32 9.78 5.38 -11.92
CA VAL A 32 10.74 4.61 -11.12
C VAL A 32 11.31 3.51 -11.99
N ASN A 33 12.56 3.65 -12.45
CA ASN A 33 13.24 2.70 -13.34
C ASN A 33 12.34 2.24 -14.51
N SER A 34 11.82 3.18 -15.27
CA SER A 34 10.92 2.99 -16.42
C SER A 34 9.47 2.58 -16.09
N GLU A 35 9.10 2.39 -14.84
CA GLU A 35 7.72 2.13 -14.42
C GLU A 35 7.06 3.40 -13.88
N PRO A 36 5.91 3.83 -14.43
CA PRO A 36 5.25 5.05 -14.01
C PRO A 36 4.47 4.85 -12.71
N ILE A 37 4.39 5.91 -11.90
CA ILE A 37 3.39 6.09 -10.85
C ILE A 37 2.44 7.18 -11.33
N THR A 38 1.15 6.88 -11.33
CA THR A 38 0.13 7.80 -11.84
C THR A 38 -0.55 8.57 -10.71
N ASN A 39 -1.15 9.70 -11.08
CA ASN A 39 -1.97 10.51 -10.18
C ASN A 39 -3.12 9.69 -9.56
N ASN A 40 -3.73 8.78 -10.32
CA ASN A 40 -4.80 7.93 -9.80
C ASN A 40 -4.31 6.94 -8.76
N GLU A 41 -3.10 6.39 -8.90
CA GLU A 41 -2.49 5.52 -7.88
C GLU A 41 -2.28 6.27 -6.56
N VAL A 42 -1.73 7.49 -6.63
CA VAL A 42 -1.54 8.35 -5.44
C VAL A 42 -2.87 8.66 -4.78
N ARG A 43 -3.86 9.09 -5.56
CA ARG A 43 -5.19 9.44 -5.06
C ARG A 43 -5.90 8.26 -4.41
N SER A 44 -5.88 7.09 -5.06
CA SER A 44 -6.48 5.86 -4.52
C SER A 44 -5.86 5.44 -3.21
N ARG A 45 -4.55 5.57 -3.07
CA ARG A 45 -3.84 5.27 -1.84
C ARG A 45 -4.19 6.27 -0.73
N MET A 46 -4.29 7.57 -1.06
CA MET A 46 -4.70 8.60 -0.12
C MET A 46 -6.10 8.32 0.44
N VAL A 47 -7.07 8.04 -0.42
CA VAL A 47 -8.44 7.72 -0.01
C VAL A 47 -8.49 6.55 0.97
N ARG A 48 -7.72 5.49 0.72
CA ARG A 48 -7.65 4.34 1.64
C ARG A 48 -7.09 4.72 3.00
N ILE A 49 -6.04 5.54 3.05
CA ILE A 49 -5.45 6.01 4.30
C ILE A 49 -6.42 6.90 5.05
N GLU A 50 -7.08 7.83 4.35
CA GLU A 50 -8.10 8.72 4.92
C GLU A 50 -9.24 7.90 5.55
N GLN A 51 -9.75 6.89 4.85
CA GLN A 51 -10.79 5.99 5.36
C GLN A 51 -10.33 5.19 6.59
N GLN A 52 -9.12 4.64 6.54
CA GLN A 52 -8.56 3.87 7.66
C GLN A 52 -8.36 4.75 8.89
N MET A 53 -7.82 5.95 8.73
CA MET A 53 -7.62 6.88 9.84
C MET A 53 -8.95 7.38 10.42
N ALA A 54 -9.96 7.63 9.57
CA ALA A 54 -11.30 7.97 10.02
C ALA A 54 -11.93 6.88 10.89
N GLN A 55 -11.74 5.61 10.54
CA GLN A 55 -12.21 4.48 11.35
C GLN A 55 -11.47 4.36 12.69
N GLN A 56 -10.22 4.75 12.76
CA GLN A 56 -9.39 4.69 13.97
C GLN A 56 -9.48 5.95 14.83
N GLY A 57 -10.23 6.97 14.39
CA GLY A 57 -10.35 8.26 15.11
C GLY A 57 -9.06 9.09 15.10
N GLY A 58 -8.14 8.81 14.19
CA GLY A 58 -6.89 9.52 14.06
C GLY A 58 -7.02 10.87 13.35
N ALA A 59 -6.21 11.85 13.72
CA ALA A 59 -6.11 13.12 13.01
C ALA A 59 -5.37 12.95 11.68
N LEU A 60 -5.98 13.44 10.59
CA LEU A 60 -5.34 13.43 9.27
C LEU A 60 -4.30 14.55 9.17
N PRO A 61 -3.12 14.27 8.61
CA PRO A 61 -2.17 15.32 8.26
C PRO A 61 -2.73 16.21 7.14
N PRO A 62 -2.18 17.41 6.92
CA PRO A 62 -2.54 18.24 5.78
C PRO A 62 -2.46 17.46 4.47
N ARG A 63 -3.43 17.68 3.57
CA ARG A 63 -3.56 16.89 2.34
C ARG A 63 -2.29 16.87 1.47
N ALA A 64 -1.59 18.01 1.38
CA ALA A 64 -0.33 18.08 0.63
C ALA A 64 0.77 17.22 1.26
N GLN A 65 0.85 17.17 2.58
CA GLN A 65 1.80 16.34 3.31
C GLN A 65 1.46 14.85 3.15
N LEU A 66 0.18 14.50 3.24
CA LEU A 66 -0.28 13.13 3.01
C LEU A 66 0.05 12.66 1.58
N ALA A 67 -0.20 13.49 0.58
CA ALA A 67 0.12 13.20 -0.81
C ALA A 67 1.61 12.93 -1.02
N ARG A 68 2.47 13.74 -0.41
CA ARG A 68 3.93 13.57 -0.47
C ARG A 68 4.36 12.25 0.19
N GLN A 69 3.88 11.96 1.38
CA GLN A 69 4.19 10.70 2.09
C GLN A 69 3.73 9.48 1.30
N VAL A 70 2.53 9.54 0.71
CA VAL A 70 2.00 8.47 -0.13
C VAL A 70 2.87 8.28 -1.37
N LEU A 71 3.27 9.36 -2.04
CA LEU A 71 4.11 9.28 -3.23
C LEU A 71 5.48 8.66 -2.90
N GLU A 72 6.13 9.11 -1.84
CA GLU A 72 7.42 8.56 -1.37
C GLU A 72 7.31 7.06 -1.07
N ARG A 73 6.21 6.64 -0.44
CA ARG A 73 5.94 5.24 -0.16
C ARG A 73 5.71 4.42 -1.42
N LEU A 74 4.93 4.93 -2.38
CA LEU A 74 4.71 4.27 -3.67
C LEU A 74 6.01 4.11 -4.46
N ILE A 75 6.88 5.11 -4.44
CA ILE A 75 8.22 5.04 -5.07
C ILE A 75 9.03 3.91 -4.44
N SER A 76 9.11 3.87 -3.12
CA SER A 76 9.84 2.84 -2.39
C SER A 76 9.28 1.43 -2.65
N GLU A 77 7.95 1.27 -2.57
CA GLU A 77 7.28 -0.01 -2.85
C GLU A 77 7.56 -0.48 -4.29
N LYS A 78 7.50 0.41 -5.28
CA LYS A 78 7.77 0.08 -6.69
C LYS A 78 9.22 -0.34 -6.89
N ALA A 79 10.17 0.36 -6.32
CA ALA A 79 11.59 0.00 -6.36
C ALA A 79 11.86 -1.38 -5.72
N GLN A 80 11.23 -1.68 -4.59
CA GLN A 80 11.36 -2.98 -3.90
C GLN A 80 10.73 -4.12 -4.72
N LEU A 81 9.59 -3.91 -5.36
CA LEU A 81 8.97 -4.90 -6.25
C LEU A 81 9.83 -5.18 -7.48
N GLN A 82 10.47 -4.16 -8.03
CA GLN A 82 11.45 -4.32 -9.12
C GLN A 82 12.66 -5.14 -8.65
N LEU A 83 13.20 -4.85 -7.48
CA LEU A 83 14.29 -5.61 -6.87
C LEU A 83 13.90 -7.07 -6.64
N ALA A 84 12.69 -7.34 -6.18
CA ALA A 84 12.19 -8.71 -6.02
C ALA A 84 12.21 -9.48 -7.33
N ARG A 85 11.78 -8.86 -8.44
CA ARG A 85 11.81 -9.47 -9.78
C ARG A 85 13.23 -9.73 -10.26
N GLU A 86 14.13 -8.76 -10.10
CA GLU A 86 15.54 -8.86 -10.52
C GLU A 86 16.30 -9.93 -9.73
N THR A 87 16.00 -10.07 -8.45
CA THR A 87 16.66 -11.04 -7.55
C THR A 87 15.97 -12.41 -7.51
N GLY A 88 14.92 -12.61 -8.31
CA GLY A 88 14.19 -13.88 -8.39
C GLY A 88 13.37 -14.22 -7.14
N ILE A 89 13.03 -13.24 -6.30
CA ILE A 89 12.10 -13.44 -5.18
C ILE A 89 10.69 -13.61 -5.74
N LYS A 90 10.07 -14.75 -5.44
CA LYS A 90 8.74 -15.11 -5.94
C LYS A 90 7.83 -15.49 -4.79
N VAL A 91 6.54 -15.34 -5.01
CA VAL A 91 5.47 -15.82 -4.13
C VAL A 91 4.62 -16.81 -4.92
N ASP A 92 4.45 -18.01 -4.40
CA ASP A 92 3.62 -19.06 -5.02
C ASP A 92 2.13 -18.84 -4.73
N GLU A 93 1.28 -19.50 -5.49
CA GLU A 93 -0.19 -19.40 -5.36
C GLU A 93 -0.69 -19.90 -4.01
N VAL A 94 -0.06 -20.92 -3.44
CA VAL A 94 -0.42 -21.45 -2.12
C VAL A 94 -0.24 -20.38 -1.03
N THR A 95 0.86 -19.62 -1.09
CA THR A 95 1.10 -18.50 -0.16
C THR A 95 0.06 -17.39 -0.33
N VAL A 96 -0.34 -17.09 -1.58
CA VAL A 96 -1.41 -16.13 -1.86
C VAL A 96 -2.76 -16.63 -1.32
N ASP A 97 -3.07 -17.90 -1.48
CA ASP A 97 -4.30 -18.51 -0.94
C ASP A 97 -4.33 -18.42 0.60
N GLN A 98 -3.21 -18.68 1.25
CA GLN A 98 -3.08 -18.52 2.71
C GLN A 98 -3.29 -17.05 3.14
N ALA A 99 -2.74 -16.10 2.39
CA ALA A 99 -2.95 -14.69 2.66
C ALA A 99 -4.42 -14.29 2.49
N GLU A 100 -5.11 -14.78 1.46
CA GLU A 100 -6.55 -14.59 1.26
C GLU A 100 -7.37 -15.15 2.43
N GLN A 101 -7.05 -16.36 2.88
CA GLN A 101 -7.67 -16.97 4.07
C GLN A 101 -7.42 -16.15 5.34
N ASN A 102 -6.23 -15.60 5.51
CA ASN A 102 -5.91 -14.75 6.65
C ASN A 102 -6.73 -13.46 6.65
N VAL A 103 -6.90 -12.83 5.49
CA VAL A 103 -7.77 -11.64 5.35
C VAL A 103 -9.22 -11.99 5.70
N ALA A 104 -9.74 -13.10 5.21
CA ALA A 104 -11.09 -13.56 5.55
C ALA A 104 -11.25 -13.77 7.07
N ARG A 105 -10.30 -14.45 7.70
CA ARG A 105 -10.30 -14.68 9.17
C ARG A 105 -10.25 -13.39 9.97
N GLN A 106 -9.41 -12.44 9.57
CA GLN A 106 -9.31 -11.12 10.23
C GLN A 106 -10.63 -10.34 10.16
N ASN A 107 -11.40 -10.55 9.10
CA ASN A 107 -12.73 -9.97 8.93
C ASN A 107 -13.87 -10.84 9.49
N GLN A 108 -13.53 -11.98 10.13
CA GLN A 108 -14.48 -12.92 10.72
C GLN A 108 -15.48 -13.48 9.69
N ILE A 109 -15.04 -13.71 8.48
CA ILE A 109 -15.82 -14.27 7.36
C ILE A 109 -15.07 -15.40 6.68
N GLU A 110 -15.79 -16.20 5.90
CA GLU A 110 -15.21 -17.24 5.03
C GLU A 110 -14.74 -16.66 3.69
N VAL A 111 -13.80 -17.33 3.02
CA VAL A 111 -13.24 -16.91 1.72
C VAL A 111 -14.33 -16.67 0.66
N PRO A 112 -15.37 -17.53 0.49
CA PRO A 112 -16.45 -17.24 -0.46
C PRO A 112 -17.19 -15.93 -0.17
N GLU A 113 -17.39 -15.59 1.10
CA GLU A 113 -18.01 -14.35 1.51
C GLU A 113 -17.10 -13.14 1.22
N LEU A 114 -15.81 -13.27 1.49
CA LEU A 114 -14.81 -12.25 1.12
C LEU A 114 -14.88 -11.95 -0.37
N ARG A 115 -14.89 -12.98 -1.21
CA ARG A 115 -14.96 -12.83 -2.67
C ARG A 115 -16.27 -12.18 -3.12
N ARG A 116 -17.39 -12.49 -2.49
CA ARG A 116 -18.68 -11.83 -2.78
C ARG A 116 -18.64 -10.34 -2.43
N ARG A 117 -18.07 -9.97 -1.29
CA ARG A 117 -17.92 -8.57 -0.90
C ARG A 117 -17.01 -7.79 -1.84
N LEU A 118 -15.89 -8.37 -2.24
CA LEU A 118 -15.01 -7.77 -3.24
C LEU A 118 -15.74 -7.51 -4.56
N ALA A 119 -16.52 -8.48 -5.03
CA ALA A 119 -17.32 -8.33 -6.25
C ALA A 119 -18.39 -7.25 -6.11
N ALA A 120 -19.07 -7.17 -4.96
CA ALA A 120 -20.06 -6.13 -4.66
C ALA A 120 -19.42 -4.72 -4.64
N ASP A 121 -18.18 -4.61 -4.16
CA ASP A 121 -17.40 -3.36 -4.14
C ASP A 121 -16.74 -3.05 -5.49
N GLY A 122 -16.95 -3.88 -6.51
CA GLY A 122 -16.39 -3.72 -7.84
C GLY A 122 -14.88 -3.97 -7.92
N ILE A 123 -14.32 -4.73 -6.97
CA ILE A 123 -12.91 -5.09 -6.94
C ILE A 123 -12.73 -6.46 -7.59
N PRO A 124 -12.04 -6.57 -8.75
CA PRO A 124 -11.74 -7.85 -9.37
C PRO A 124 -10.90 -8.73 -8.44
N LEU A 125 -11.22 -10.01 -8.34
CA LEU A 125 -10.46 -10.96 -7.51
C LEU A 125 -8.98 -11.01 -7.90
N ALA A 126 -8.68 -10.97 -9.19
CA ALA A 126 -7.30 -10.93 -9.69
C ALA A 126 -6.52 -9.71 -9.15
N GLN A 127 -7.13 -8.54 -9.15
CA GLN A 127 -6.53 -7.31 -8.61
C GLN A 127 -6.27 -7.43 -7.10
N PHE A 128 -7.21 -7.98 -6.36
CA PHE A 128 -7.06 -8.22 -4.93
C PHE A 128 -5.90 -9.19 -4.64
N ARG A 129 -5.84 -10.31 -5.36
CA ARG A 129 -4.76 -11.31 -5.22
C ARG A 129 -3.39 -10.75 -5.62
N ASP A 130 -3.32 -9.92 -6.65
CA ASP A 130 -2.08 -9.23 -7.04
C ASP A 130 -1.61 -8.26 -5.96
N GLY A 131 -2.54 -7.59 -5.28
CA GLY A 131 -2.25 -6.77 -4.11
C GLY A 131 -1.64 -7.58 -2.96
N LEU A 132 -2.21 -8.76 -2.65
CA LEU A 132 -1.66 -9.68 -1.64
C LEU A 132 -0.26 -10.17 -2.03
N ARG A 133 -0.07 -10.56 -3.29
CA ARG A 133 1.23 -11.00 -3.81
C ARG A 133 2.28 -9.90 -3.67
N SER A 134 1.93 -8.67 -4.01
CA SER A 134 2.82 -7.51 -3.85
C SER A 134 3.22 -7.28 -2.39
N GLN A 135 2.28 -7.34 -1.47
CA GLN A 135 2.57 -7.22 -0.03
C GLN A 135 3.50 -8.33 0.48
N LEU A 136 3.27 -9.57 0.05
CA LEU A 136 4.12 -10.71 0.40
C LEU A 136 5.54 -10.55 -0.18
N LEU A 137 5.66 -10.06 -1.42
CA LEU A 137 6.95 -9.76 -2.04
C LEU A 137 7.70 -8.67 -1.27
N LEU A 138 7.03 -7.57 -0.92
CA LEU A 138 7.62 -6.48 -0.12
C LEU A 138 8.11 -6.98 1.24
N THR A 139 7.36 -7.87 1.88
CA THR A 139 7.78 -8.49 3.13
C THR A 139 9.03 -9.33 2.94
N ARG A 140 9.08 -10.20 1.93
CA ARG A 140 10.25 -11.04 1.62
C ARG A 140 11.50 -10.23 1.27
N VAL A 141 11.34 -9.12 0.54
CA VAL A 141 12.46 -8.20 0.24
C VAL A 141 13.01 -7.60 1.54
N ARG A 142 12.13 -7.09 2.39
CA ARG A 142 12.52 -6.49 3.68
C ARG A 142 13.22 -7.50 4.59
N ASP A 143 12.68 -8.69 4.71
CA ASP A 143 13.26 -9.76 5.54
C ASP A 143 14.68 -10.11 5.04
N ARG A 144 14.85 -10.21 3.72
CA ARG A 144 16.15 -10.50 3.11
C ARG A 144 17.17 -9.38 3.30
N GLU A 145 16.73 -8.12 3.28
CA GLU A 145 17.61 -6.96 3.47
C GLU A 145 17.93 -6.71 4.94
N VAL A 146 16.98 -6.98 5.85
CA VAL A 146 17.13 -6.71 7.29
C VAL A 146 17.92 -7.81 7.99
N GLU A 147 17.75 -9.08 7.59
CA GLU A 147 18.45 -10.21 8.23
C GLU A 147 19.98 -10.03 8.30
N PRO A 148 20.71 -9.63 7.25
CA PRO A 148 22.15 -9.37 7.35
C PRO A 148 22.50 -8.17 8.23
N ARG A 149 21.65 -7.14 8.26
CA ARG A 149 21.86 -5.92 9.06
C ARG A 149 21.61 -6.15 10.53
N VAL A 150 20.62 -6.97 10.88
CA VAL A 150 20.35 -7.37 12.27
C VAL A 150 21.50 -8.20 12.85
N LYS A 151 22.10 -9.10 12.05
CA LYS A 151 23.28 -9.86 12.46
C LYS A 151 24.49 -8.98 12.76
N ILE A 152 24.71 -7.91 11.99
CA ILE A 152 25.76 -6.91 12.23
C ILE A 152 25.42 -6.08 13.47
N SER A 153 24.15 -5.72 13.65
CA SER A 153 23.68 -4.97 14.82
C SER A 153 23.80 -5.76 16.12
N ASP A 154 23.53 -7.06 16.11
CA ASP A 154 23.70 -7.92 17.28
C ASP A 154 25.17 -8.00 17.70
N LEU A 155 26.11 -8.05 16.76
CA LEU A 155 27.54 -8.04 17.04
C LEU A 155 27.99 -6.70 17.63
N GLU A 156 27.47 -5.59 17.13
CA GLU A 156 27.74 -4.24 17.69
C GLU A 156 27.13 -4.08 19.07
N VAL A 157 25.93 -4.62 19.31
CA VAL A 157 25.28 -4.63 20.63
C VAL A 157 26.10 -5.47 21.62
N ASP A 158 26.58 -6.64 21.22
CA ASP A 158 27.40 -7.51 22.05
C ASP A 158 28.75 -6.84 22.40
N GLN A 159 29.38 -6.16 21.45
CA GLN A 159 30.60 -5.37 21.72
C GLN A 159 30.32 -4.21 22.66
N PHE A 160 29.21 -3.49 22.48
CA PHE A 160 28.82 -2.41 23.37
C PHE A 160 28.56 -2.91 24.79
N ILE A 161 27.89 -4.06 24.96
CA ILE A 161 27.63 -4.68 26.28
C ILE A 161 28.95 -5.09 26.94
N GLN A 162 29.91 -5.63 26.19
CA GLN A 162 31.23 -6.00 26.71
C GLN A 162 32.06 -4.79 27.17
N GLU A 163 31.99 -3.69 26.42
CA GLU A 163 32.64 -2.42 26.77
C GLU A 163 32.03 -1.79 28.02
N GLN A 164 30.70 -1.89 28.17
CA GLN A 164 29.98 -1.41 29.36
C GLN A 164 30.26 -2.25 30.61
N GLN A 165 30.50 -3.55 30.48
CA GLN A 165 30.87 -4.42 31.59
C GLN A 165 32.31 -4.18 32.07
N GLY A 166 33.16 -3.58 31.22
CA GLY A 166 34.53 -3.18 31.55
C GLY A 166 34.67 -1.80 32.17
N SER A 167 33.65 -0.95 32.13
CA SER A 167 33.65 0.39 32.71
C SER A 167 32.50 0.57 33.70
N ASN A 168 32.81 0.54 34.98
CA ASN A 168 31.85 0.69 36.09
C ASN A 168 31.39 2.14 36.32
N ASP A 169 31.21 2.93 35.27
CA ASP A 169 30.75 4.33 35.37
C ASP A 169 29.43 4.55 34.68
N LEU A 170 28.33 4.38 35.45
CA LEU A 170 26.94 4.48 35.03
C LEU A 170 26.40 5.92 35.01
N SER A 171 27.22 6.96 35.12
CA SER A 171 26.72 8.32 35.37
C SER A 171 26.70 9.26 34.18
N SER A 172 27.00 8.78 32.94
CA SER A 172 26.96 9.64 31.75
C SER A 172 26.46 8.91 30.50
N MET A 173 25.24 8.40 30.54
CA MET A 173 24.57 7.88 29.31
C MET A 173 23.53 8.86 28.80
N GLU A 174 23.94 9.80 27.97
CA GLU A 174 23.06 10.35 26.95
C GLU A 174 23.10 9.40 25.73
N LEU A 175 22.06 8.59 25.57
CA LEU A 175 21.85 7.75 24.40
C LEU A 175 21.51 8.61 23.19
N ASN A 176 22.50 8.96 22.40
CA ASN A 176 22.30 9.60 21.12
C ASN A 176 22.00 8.54 20.04
N LEU A 177 20.72 8.15 19.90
CA LEU A 177 20.21 7.17 18.94
C LEU A 177 20.33 7.60 17.46
N GLY A 178 20.96 8.76 17.19
CA GLY A 178 21.15 9.30 15.83
C GLY A 178 22.40 8.79 15.10
N GLN A 179 23.32 8.09 15.76
CA GLN A 179 24.62 7.72 15.17
C GLN A 179 24.74 6.28 14.67
N VAL A 180 23.72 5.42 14.83
CA VAL A 180 23.78 4.00 14.42
C VAL A 180 23.52 3.81 12.91
N LEU A 181 23.24 4.86 12.14
CA LEU A 181 22.79 4.77 10.74
C LEU A 181 23.85 5.12 9.68
N VAL A 182 25.12 5.31 10.01
CA VAL A 182 26.14 5.68 9.02
C VAL A 182 27.38 4.81 9.17
N ALA A 183 27.29 3.56 8.70
CA ALA A 183 28.45 2.79 8.26
C ALA A 183 28.03 1.97 7.02
N VAL A 184 28.00 2.62 5.86
CA VAL A 184 28.09 1.94 4.57
C VAL A 184 29.57 1.93 4.22
N PRO A 185 30.27 0.78 4.18
CA PRO A 185 31.59 0.73 3.60
C PRO A 185 31.43 0.87 2.10
N GLU A 186 32.02 1.92 1.51
CA GLU A 186 32.34 2.00 0.11
C GLU A 186 33.48 1.00 -0.19
N GLY A 187 33.25 0.16 -1.22
CA GLY A 187 34.22 -0.76 -1.76
C GLY A 187 33.64 -1.62 -2.84
#